data_ce3f4b3d692b483804222fe229c20025
#
_entry.id   ce3f4b3d692b483804222fe229c20025
#
_cell.length_a   1.000
_cell.length_b   1.000
_cell.length_c   1.000
_cell.angle_alpha   90.00
_cell.angle_beta   90.00
_cell.angle_gamma   90.00
#
_symmetry.space_group_name_H-M   'P 1'
#
loop_
_entity.id
_entity.type
_entity.pdbx_description
1 polymer ?
#
loop_
_entity_poly.entity_id
_entity_poly.type
_entity_poly.pdbx_seq_one_letter_code
_entity_poly.pdbx_strand_id
1 'polypeptide(L)'
;AEGVGEIKLDQPVEVLEGGTGFMMIPRETFTKFAEAYPDNAYYPDHIRSDHFDGTRMIHMYFQALIEKRSDGKPRYLSEDYMFCQWARKAGLKTWMCPWMKLVHMGSYNFGGSLIDLAQVGASATADPNEKLKNK
;
A
#
# COMPACT_ATOMS: atom_id res chain seq x y z
N ALA A 1 -15.00 -2.03 -22.02
CA ALA A 1 -13.93 -2.37 -21.06
C ALA A 1 -12.59 -2.22 -21.78
N GLU A 2 -12.11 -0.99 -21.87
CA GLU A 2 -10.75 -0.70 -22.34
C GLU A 2 -9.83 -0.71 -21.13
N GLY A 3 -8.81 -1.59 -21.14
CA GLY A 3 -7.61 -1.39 -20.34
C GLY A 3 -7.36 -2.29 -19.14
N VAL A 4 -7.76 -3.55 -19.17
CA VAL A 4 -7.01 -4.55 -18.36
C VAL A 4 -5.84 -5.00 -19.23
N GLY A 5 -4.71 -4.33 -19.11
CA GLY A 5 -3.47 -4.78 -19.72
C GLY A 5 -3.19 -6.19 -19.26
N GLU A 6 -2.66 -7.01 -20.15
CA GLU A 6 -2.28 -8.39 -19.86
C GLU A 6 -1.26 -8.41 -18.72
N ILE A 7 -1.62 -8.94 -17.56
CA ILE A 7 -0.73 -9.04 -16.41
C ILE A 7 0.23 -10.20 -16.66
N LYS A 8 1.51 -9.89 -16.82
CA LYS A 8 2.56 -10.89 -16.87
C LYS A 8 2.79 -11.46 -15.47
N LEU A 9 2.59 -12.76 -15.33
CA LEU A 9 2.66 -13.43 -14.02
C LEU A 9 4.07 -13.75 -13.55
N ASP A 10 5.07 -13.58 -14.41
CA ASP A 10 6.49 -13.86 -14.19
C ASP A 10 7.35 -12.60 -13.99
N GLN A 11 6.73 -11.43 -13.99
CA GLN A 11 7.41 -10.14 -13.84
C GLN A 11 6.70 -9.26 -12.80
N PRO A 12 7.43 -8.32 -12.15
CA PRO A 12 6.80 -7.34 -11.28
C PRO A 12 5.78 -6.50 -12.06
N VAL A 13 4.61 -6.30 -11.49
CA VAL A 13 3.54 -5.48 -12.07
C VAL A 13 3.32 -4.26 -11.18
N GLU A 14 3.40 -3.06 -11.78
CA GLU A 14 3.07 -1.83 -11.04
C GLU A 14 1.58 -1.80 -10.74
N VAL A 15 1.24 -1.56 -9.46
CA VAL A 15 -0.14 -1.51 -8.98
C VAL A 15 -0.41 -0.19 -8.28
N LEU A 16 -1.68 0.19 -8.19
CA LEU A 16 -2.10 1.41 -7.51
C LEU A 16 -1.99 1.28 -5.99
N GLU A 17 -2.31 0.12 -5.46
CA GLU A 17 -2.33 -0.17 -4.04
C GLU A 17 -2.20 -1.69 -3.81
N GLY A 18 -1.81 -2.07 -2.61
CA GLY A 18 -1.70 -3.46 -2.19
C GLY A 18 -1.78 -3.59 -0.68
N GLY A 19 -2.22 -4.74 -0.22
CA GLY A 19 -2.25 -5.06 1.21
C GLY A 19 -0.85 -5.33 1.77
N THR A 20 -0.65 -5.04 3.07
CA THR A 20 0.63 -5.19 3.76
C THR A 20 0.81 -6.56 4.43
N GLY A 21 -0.01 -7.54 4.13
CA GLY A 21 0.16 -8.90 4.67
C GLY A 21 1.57 -9.46 4.44
N PHE A 22 2.19 -9.09 3.33
CA PHE A 22 3.63 -9.24 3.08
C PHE A 22 4.08 -8.14 2.10
N MET A 23 4.76 -7.12 2.63
CA MET A 23 5.26 -5.99 1.83
C MET A 23 6.71 -5.69 2.22
N MET A 24 7.58 -5.59 1.22
CA MET A 24 8.96 -5.12 1.40
C MET A 24 9.03 -3.64 1.04
N ILE A 25 9.50 -2.82 1.95
CA ILE A 25 9.60 -1.37 1.77
C ILE A 25 11.07 -0.96 1.95
N PRO A 26 11.73 -0.42 0.93
CA PRO A 26 13.05 0.16 1.06
C PRO A 26 13.07 1.30 2.10
N ARG A 27 14.14 1.41 2.88
CA ARG A 27 14.24 2.42 3.94
C ARG A 27 14.08 3.84 3.40
N GLU A 28 14.64 4.14 2.26
CA GLU A 28 14.54 5.46 1.61
C GLU A 28 13.11 5.85 1.24
N THR A 29 12.19 4.89 1.10
CA THR A 29 10.77 5.15 0.91
C THR A 29 10.18 5.92 2.09
N PHE A 30 10.54 5.53 3.31
CA PHE A 30 10.07 6.22 4.52
C PHE A 30 10.63 7.64 4.61
N THR A 31 11.89 7.85 4.21
CA THR A 31 12.48 9.19 4.16
C THR A 31 11.73 10.09 3.17
N LYS A 32 11.53 9.63 1.95
CA LYS A 32 10.81 10.39 0.91
C LYS A 32 9.36 10.65 1.29
N PHE A 33 8.71 9.68 1.93
CA PHE A 33 7.34 9.85 2.42
C PHE A 33 7.29 10.93 3.50
N ALA A 34 8.21 10.90 4.47
CA ALA A 34 8.27 11.89 5.54
C ALA A 34 8.55 13.31 5.01
N GLU A 35 9.42 13.44 4.01
CA GLU A 35 9.69 14.72 3.32
C GLU A 35 8.45 15.25 2.59
N ALA A 36 7.65 14.35 1.98
CA ALA A 36 6.44 14.73 1.27
C ALA A 36 5.27 15.10 2.21
N TYR A 37 5.24 14.54 3.41
CA TYR A 37 4.15 14.71 4.39
C TYR A 37 4.68 15.09 5.78
N PRO A 38 5.33 16.25 5.94
CA PRO A 38 5.95 16.65 7.22
C PRO A 38 4.94 16.78 8.35
N ASP A 39 3.69 17.11 8.05
CA ASP A 39 2.61 17.28 9.04
C ASP A 39 2.17 15.97 9.70
N ASN A 40 2.64 14.81 9.18
CA ASN A 40 2.41 13.52 9.81
C ASN A 40 3.38 13.21 10.95
N ALA A 41 4.28 14.11 11.28
CA ALA A 41 5.19 13.96 12.40
C ALA A 41 4.50 14.33 13.72
N TYR A 42 4.75 13.55 14.77
CA TYR A 42 4.14 13.76 16.08
C TYR A 42 5.06 13.28 17.21
N TYR A 43 4.77 13.73 18.43
CA TYR A 43 5.42 13.23 19.64
C TYR A 43 4.58 12.12 20.26
N PRO A 44 5.14 10.91 20.44
CA PRO A 44 4.42 9.79 21.07
C PRO A 44 4.45 9.92 22.60
N ASP A 45 3.66 10.81 23.14
CA ASP A 45 3.58 11.14 24.56
C ASP A 45 3.12 9.97 25.47
N HIS A 46 2.50 8.97 24.87
CA HIS A 46 2.01 7.77 25.55
C HIS A 46 3.01 6.62 25.63
N ILE A 47 4.14 6.70 24.92
CA ILE A 47 5.18 5.66 24.88
C ILE A 47 6.40 6.14 25.62
N ARG A 48 6.71 5.48 26.74
CA ARG A 48 7.98 5.66 27.47
C ARG A 48 8.61 4.30 27.73
N SER A 49 9.90 4.20 27.53
CA SER A 49 10.71 3.02 27.82
C SER A 49 12.13 3.44 28.13
N ASP A 50 12.95 2.51 28.60
CA ASP A 50 14.37 2.75 28.90
C ASP A 50 15.16 3.26 27.68
N HIS A 51 14.65 3.03 26.48
CA HIS A 51 15.26 3.44 25.21
C HIS A 51 14.56 4.61 24.51
N PHE A 52 13.46 5.09 25.07
CA PHE A 52 12.66 6.15 24.47
C PHE A 52 11.93 6.99 25.54
N ASP A 53 12.32 8.23 25.66
CA ASP A 53 11.82 9.18 26.67
C ASP A 53 10.59 9.99 26.23
N GLY A 54 10.11 9.78 25.00
CA GLY A 54 8.97 10.51 24.42
C GLY A 54 9.33 11.86 23.79
N THR A 55 10.63 12.22 23.75
CA THR A 55 11.06 13.52 23.21
C THR A 55 11.35 13.52 21.73
N ARG A 56 11.53 12.35 21.13
CA ARG A 56 11.79 12.20 19.70
C ARG A 56 10.50 12.19 18.90
N MET A 57 10.38 13.05 17.91
CA MET A 57 9.29 12.96 16.93
C MET A 57 9.37 11.66 16.14
N ILE A 58 8.24 11.03 15.96
CA ILE A 58 8.07 9.91 15.05
C ILE A 58 7.11 10.32 13.93
N HIS A 59 7.06 9.53 12.86
CA HIS A 59 6.25 9.83 11.69
C HIS A 59 5.17 8.79 11.51
N MET A 60 3.94 9.24 11.27
CA MET A 60 2.80 8.38 10.98
C MET A 60 2.81 8.02 9.50
N TYR A 61 3.20 6.79 9.20
CA TYR A 61 3.24 6.27 7.82
C TYR A 61 1.96 5.57 7.42
N PHE A 62 1.27 4.97 8.37
CA PHE A 62 0.08 4.16 8.15
C PHE A 62 -1.09 4.69 8.98
N GLN A 63 -2.19 5.03 8.31
CA GLN A 63 -3.45 5.40 8.95
C GLN A 63 -4.62 5.10 8.03
N ALA A 64 -5.76 4.78 8.59
CA ALA A 64 -7.01 4.71 7.85
C ALA A 64 -7.63 6.11 7.72
N LEU A 65 -8.15 6.43 6.54
CA LEU A 65 -8.79 7.73 6.29
C LEU A 65 -9.83 7.64 5.16
N ILE A 66 -10.60 8.71 5.02
CA ILE A 66 -11.53 8.88 3.91
C ILE A 66 -10.97 9.92 2.95
N GLU A 67 -10.72 9.51 1.72
CA GLU A 67 -10.35 10.40 0.62
C GLU A 67 -11.46 10.51 -0.41
N LYS A 68 -11.47 11.61 -1.16
CA LYS A 68 -12.34 11.73 -2.33
C LYS A 68 -11.67 11.08 -3.54
N ARG A 69 -12.44 10.25 -4.23
CA ARG A 69 -12.05 9.69 -5.53
C ARG A 69 -12.07 10.76 -6.61
N SER A 70 -11.60 10.42 -7.80
CA SER A 70 -11.66 11.28 -9.00
C SER A 70 -13.09 11.69 -9.38
N ASP A 71 -14.10 10.84 -9.07
CA ASP A 71 -15.52 11.12 -9.27
C ASP A 71 -16.15 11.96 -8.13
N GLY A 72 -15.34 12.40 -7.16
CA GLY A 72 -15.77 13.20 -6.02
C GLY A 72 -16.40 12.40 -4.87
N LYS A 73 -16.63 11.10 -5.02
CA LYS A 73 -17.22 10.26 -3.97
C LYS A 73 -16.22 9.92 -2.89
N PRO A 74 -16.65 9.85 -1.63
CA PRO A 74 -15.78 9.44 -0.54
C PRO A 74 -15.43 7.95 -0.68
N ARG A 75 -14.15 7.63 -0.42
CA ARG A 75 -13.63 6.27 -0.35
C ARG A 75 -12.88 6.09 0.96
N TYR A 76 -13.18 5.03 1.68
CA TYR A 76 -12.37 4.60 2.81
C TYR A 76 -11.10 3.94 2.27
N LEU A 77 -9.97 4.42 2.75
CA LEU A 77 -8.66 3.80 2.57
C LEU A 77 -8.23 3.16 3.88
N SER A 78 -7.96 1.87 3.86
CA SER A 78 -7.24 1.21 4.93
C SER A 78 -5.82 1.75 5.03
N GLU A 79 -5.14 1.47 6.12
CA GLU A 79 -3.80 1.97 6.40
C GLU A 79 -2.77 1.60 5.34
N ASP A 80 -2.86 0.39 4.80
CA ASP A 80 -2.00 -0.12 3.74
C ASP A 80 -2.30 0.56 2.38
N TYR A 81 -3.56 0.69 2.03
CA TYR A 81 -3.96 1.38 0.79
C TYR A 81 -3.63 2.86 0.85
N MET A 82 -3.82 3.50 2.00
CA MET A 82 -3.41 4.89 2.19
C MET A 82 -1.91 5.06 1.98
N PHE A 83 -1.09 4.19 2.59
CA PHE A 83 0.36 4.25 2.42
C PHE A 83 0.76 4.13 0.94
N CYS A 84 0.22 3.15 0.21
CA CYS A 84 0.49 2.98 -1.22
C CYS A 84 0.08 4.21 -2.03
N GLN A 85 -1.12 4.73 -1.81
CA GLN A 85 -1.64 5.89 -2.53
C GLN A 85 -0.80 7.14 -2.26
N TRP A 86 -0.44 7.39 -1.01
CA TRP A 86 0.34 8.57 -0.64
C TRP A 86 1.80 8.44 -1.08
N ALA A 87 2.40 7.26 -0.98
CA ALA A 87 3.72 6.99 -1.53
C ALA A 87 3.77 7.29 -3.04
N ARG A 88 2.73 6.88 -3.79
CA ARG A 88 2.61 7.19 -5.22
C ARG A 88 2.44 8.70 -5.49
N LYS A 89 1.66 9.42 -4.68
CA LYS A 89 1.55 10.88 -4.76
C LYS A 89 2.91 11.56 -4.53
N ALA A 90 3.75 10.99 -3.67
CA ALA A 90 5.14 11.40 -3.45
C ALA A 90 6.13 10.96 -4.55
N GLY A 91 5.63 10.36 -5.65
CA GLY A 91 6.45 9.95 -6.80
C GLY A 91 7.08 8.57 -6.70
N LEU A 92 6.71 7.79 -5.69
CA LEU A 92 7.14 6.40 -5.52
C LEU A 92 6.20 5.45 -6.28
N LYS A 93 6.56 4.18 -6.32
CA LYS A 93 5.80 3.13 -7.02
C LYS A 93 5.56 1.93 -6.12
N THR A 94 4.43 1.29 -6.30
CA THR A 94 4.09 0.01 -5.66
C THR A 94 4.13 -1.09 -6.71
N TRP A 95 4.83 -2.18 -6.39
CA TRP A 95 4.99 -3.33 -7.27
C TRP A 95 4.44 -4.59 -6.64
N MET A 96 3.72 -5.35 -7.41
CA MET A 96 3.24 -6.68 -7.04
C MET A 96 4.10 -7.73 -7.74
N CYS A 97 4.43 -8.81 -7.02
CA CYS A 97 5.14 -9.98 -7.55
C CYS A 97 4.15 -11.15 -7.68
N PRO A 98 3.47 -11.31 -8.83
CA PRO A 98 2.35 -12.27 -8.96
C PRO A 98 2.74 -13.73 -8.77
N TRP A 99 4.00 -14.08 -9.03
CA TRP A 99 4.54 -15.46 -8.92
C TRP A 99 4.79 -15.90 -7.48
N MET A 100 4.80 -14.98 -6.51
CA MET A 100 5.09 -15.31 -5.13
C MET A 100 3.92 -16.05 -4.50
N LYS A 101 4.21 -17.21 -3.93
CA LYS A 101 3.27 -17.98 -3.11
C LYS A 101 3.53 -17.68 -1.65
N LEU A 102 2.49 -17.32 -0.95
CA LEU A 102 2.52 -17.06 0.49
C LEU A 102 1.53 -17.99 1.18
N VAL A 103 1.84 -18.35 2.43
CA VAL A 103 0.95 -19.10 3.29
C VAL A 103 0.64 -18.27 4.52
N HIS A 104 -0.62 -18.02 4.76
CA HIS A 104 -1.09 -17.40 5.99
C HIS A 104 -1.44 -18.50 7.00
N MET A 105 -0.73 -18.54 8.11
CA MET A 105 -0.95 -19.51 9.18
C MET A 105 -1.90 -18.96 10.24
N GLY A 106 -2.97 -19.69 10.50
CA GLY A 106 -3.93 -19.43 11.58
C GLY A 106 -4.44 -20.77 12.11
N SER A 107 -5.71 -20.83 12.48
CA SER A 107 -6.39 -22.11 12.79
C SER A 107 -6.45 -23.03 11.57
N TYR A 108 -6.25 -22.48 10.39
CA TYR A 108 -6.16 -23.14 9.09
C TYR A 108 -5.03 -22.49 8.28
N ASN A 109 -4.38 -23.29 7.44
CA ASN A 109 -3.35 -22.77 6.53
C ASN A 109 -3.99 -22.29 5.23
N PHE A 110 -4.05 -20.97 5.04
CA PHE A 110 -4.51 -20.35 3.81
C PHE A 110 -3.31 -20.17 2.88
N GLY A 111 -3.28 -20.91 1.79
CA GLY A 111 -2.24 -20.80 0.77
C GLY A 111 -2.85 -20.53 -0.59
N GLY A 112 -2.13 -19.81 -1.44
CA GLY A 112 -2.55 -19.53 -2.80
C GLY A 112 -1.57 -18.63 -3.55
N SER A 113 -1.87 -18.44 -4.82
CA SER A 113 -1.15 -17.51 -5.67
C SER A 113 -2.14 -16.67 -6.47
N LEU A 114 -1.69 -15.55 -7.01
CA LEU A 114 -2.52 -14.72 -7.88
C LEU A 114 -2.94 -15.47 -9.15
N ILE A 115 -2.15 -16.44 -9.58
CA ILE A 115 -2.47 -17.34 -10.71
C ILE A 115 -3.76 -18.13 -10.42
N ASP A 116 -3.92 -18.58 -9.18
CA ASP A 116 -5.11 -19.34 -8.77
C ASP A 116 -6.37 -18.42 -8.77
N LEU A 117 -6.18 -17.13 -8.46
CA LEU A 117 -7.26 -16.13 -8.46
C LEU A 117 -7.64 -15.65 -9.86
N ALA A 118 -6.74 -15.72 -10.83
CA ALA A 118 -7.02 -15.30 -12.21
C ALA A 118 -8.17 -16.10 -12.85
N GLN A 119 -8.44 -17.30 -12.34
CA GLN A 119 -9.56 -18.14 -12.78
C GLN A 119 -10.92 -17.75 -12.17
N VAL A 120 -10.92 -16.94 -11.12
CA VAL A 120 -12.12 -16.59 -10.33
C VAL A 120 -12.65 -15.19 -10.64
N GLY A 121 -11.91 -14.36 -11.38
CA GLY A 121 -12.30 -13.00 -11.73
C GLY A 121 -12.27 -12.05 -10.53
N ALA A 122 -11.09 -11.55 -10.15
CA ALA A 122 -10.97 -10.54 -9.10
C ALA A 122 -11.47 -9.17 -9.59
N SER A 123 -12.28 -8.48 -8.79
CA SER A 123 -12.64 -7.09 -9.04
C SER A 123 -11.58 -6.14 -8.50
N ALA A 124 -11.27 -5.08 -9.27
CA ALA A 124 -10.37 -4.03 -8.81
C ALA A 124 -11.01 -3.26 -7.64
N THR A 125 -10.25 -3.01 -6.58
CA THR A 125 -10.67 -2.18 -5.45
C THR A 125 -10.27 -0.72 -5.63
N ALA A 126 -9.25 -0.44 -6.45
CA ALA A 126 -8.78 0.91 -6.76
C ALA A 126 -9.79 1.70 -7.62
N ASP A 127 -9.65 3.03 -7.62
CA ASP A 127 -10.45 3.89 -8.49
C ASP A 127 -10.21 3.54 -9.97
N PRO A 128 -11.23 3.14 -10.73
CA PRO A 128 -11.06 2.73 -12.14
C PRO A 128 -10.59 3.87 -13.05
N ASN A 129 -10.72 5.13 -12.62
CA ASN A 129 -10.26 6.29 -13.37
C ASN A 129 -8.84 6.72 -13.00
N GLU A 130 -8.26 6.12 -11.96
CA GLU A 130 -6.87 6.38 -11.59
C GLU A 130 -5.93 5.59 -12.51
N LYS A 131 -5.09 6.32 -13.24
CA LYS A 131 -4.13 5.71 -14.16
C LYS A 131 -2.74 5.68 -13.53
N LEU A 132 -2.00 4.63 -13.80
CA LEU A 132 -0.56 4.60 -13.56
C LEU A 132 0.10 5.69 -14.43
N LYS A 133 0.97 6.49 -13.82
CA LYS A 133 1.75 7.49 -14.58
C LYS A 133 2.76 6.74 -15.46
N ASN A 134 2.49 6.68 -16.75
CA ASN A 134 3.48 6.24 -17.71
C ASN A 134 4.60 7.28 -17.78
N LYS A 135 5.83 6.86 -17.56
CA LYS A 135 7.04 7.63 -17.88
C LYS A 135 7.49 7.28 -19.26
#